data_157b586d7a3d2d8dac627d9db7cb5112
#
_entry.id   157b586d7a3d2d8dac627d9db7cb5112
#
_cell.length_a   1.000
_cell.length_b   1.000
_cell.length_c   1.000
_cell.angle_alpha   90.00
_cell.angle_beta   90.00
_cell.angle_gamma   90.00
#
_symmetry.space_group_name_H-M   'P 1'
#
loop_
_entity.id
_entity.type
_entity.pdbx_description
1 polymer ?
#
loop_
_entity_poly.entity_id
_entity_poly.type
_entity_poly.pdbx_seq_one_letter_code
_entity_poly.pdbx_strand_id
1 'polypeptide(L)'
;ITNMKDRLIKNLSKGYNQRVGIAQTLIGNPDIIILDEPTVGLDPKQIIEIRTLIKQLGEDHTVLISSHILSEIGAVCDHVVIINKGHLVVSDSTENLEKLFKGQDILCLSAQGELEKIQNILREFPALSIADMKEAEEAETYRFQLKVQDQADYRKQLFFRFAEAGIPLLEISRAGMSLEDIFLEITEEGRA
;
A
#
# COMPACT_ATOMS: atom_id res chain seq x y z
N ILE A 1 28.36 2.08 8.11
CA ILE A 1 29.29 2.07 6.97
C ILE A 1 30.76 1.89 7.39
N THR A 2 31.04 1.68 8.66
CA THR A 2 32.41 1.62 9.23
C THR A 2 33.30 0.58 8.54
N ASN A 3 32.74 -0.56 8.13
CA ASN A 3 33.42 -1.63 7.41
C ASN A 3 33.87 -1.27 5.97
N MET A 4 33.42 -0.13 5.45
CA MET A 4 33.72 0.35 4.09
C MET A 4 34.51 1.66 4.06
N LYS A 5 34.97 2.14 5.25
CA LYS A 5 35.63 3.47 5.40
C LYS A 5 36.84 3.69 4.50
N ASP A 6 37.57 2.61 4.16
CA ASP A 6 38.80 2.67 3.36
C ASP A 6 38.52 2.51 1.84
N ARG A 7 37.26 2.37 1.42
CA ARG A 7 36.89 2.27 0.02
C ARG A 7 36.48 3.64 -0.56
N LEU A 8 36.86 3.87 -1.79
CA LEU A 8 36.38 5.04 -2.54
C LEU A 8 34.86 4.92 -2.77
N ILE A 9 34.13 6.02 -2.62
CA ILE A 9 32.66 6.08 -2.78
C ILE A 9 32.22 5.50 -4.12
N LYS A 10 32.93 5.80 -5.21
CA LYS A 10 32.64 5.28 -6.56
C LYS A 10 32.67 3.76 -6.67
N ASN A 11 33.31 3.07 -5.72
CA ASN A 11 33.45 1.60 -5.70
C ASN A 11 32.48 0.95 -4.69
N LEU A 12 31.58 1.72 -4.11
CA LEU A 12 30.55 1.21 -3.21
C LEU A 12 29.33 0.69 -4.01
N SER A 13 28.61 -0.27 -3.43
CA SER A 13 27.29 -0.65 -3.96
C SER A 13 26.30 0.50 -3.81
N LYS A 14 25.21 0.47 -4.57
CA LYS A 14 24.15 1.49 -4.51
C LYS A 14 23.63 1.69 -3.06
N GLY A 15 23.39 0.60 -2.31
CA GLY A 15 22.95 0.68 -0.92
C GLY A 15 23.97 1.32 0.02
N TYR A 16 25.27 1.09 -0.18
CA TYR A 16 26.30 1.80 0.57
C TYR A 16 26.39 3.28 0.18
N ASN A 17 26.25 3.62 -1.09
CA ASN A 17 26.19 5.01 -1.54
C ASN A 17 25.01 5.75 -0.92
N GLN A 18 23.83 5.11 -0.87
CA GLN A 18 22.66 5.67 -0.20
C GLN A 18 22.91 5.97 1.28
N ARG A 19 23.53 5.03 1.99
CA ARG A 19 23.91 5.22 3.42
C ARG A 19 24.94 6.33 3.61
N VAL A 20 25.86 6.51 2.68
CA VAL A 20 26.81 7.64 2.70
C VAL A 20 26.06 8.96 2.51
N GLY A 21 25.11 9.01 1.56
CA GLY A 21 24.24 10.18 1.36
C GLY A 21 23.47 10.54 2.64
N ILE A 22 22.80 9.55 3.27
CA ILE A 22 22.09 9.79 4.54
C ILE A 22 23.06 10.24 5.65
N ALA A 23 24.23 9.62 5.77
CA ALA A 23 25.23 10.04 6.75
C ALA A 23 25.72 11.48 6.52
N GLN A 24 25.79 11.93 5.28
CA GLN A 24 26.12 13.30 4.91
C GLN A 24 25.06 14.29 5.39
N THR A 25 23.77 13.94 5.33
CA THR A 25 22.68 14.83 5.79
C THR A 25 22.70 15.05 7.31
N LEU A 26 23.35 14.15 8.06
CA LEU A 26 23.47 14.24 9.52
C LEU A 26 24.62 15.15 9.99
N ILE A 27 25.47 15.64 9.07
CA ILE A 27 26.57 16.53 9.43
C ILE A 27 26.00 17.86 9.95
N GLY A 28 26.38 18.23 11.17
CA GLY A 28 25.88 19.44 11.83
C GLY A 28 24.61 19.24 12.63
N ASN A 29 24.11 17.99 12.73
CA ASN A 29 22.93 17.62 13.51
C ASN A 29 21.70 18.52 13.21
N PRO A 30 21.20 18.54 11.98
CA PRO A 30 20.12 19.43 11.57
C PRO A 30 18.77 19.00 12.18
N ASP A 31 17.89 19.95 12.48
CA ASP A 31 16.54 19.66 12.97
C ASP A 31 15.67 18.99 11.90
N ILE A 32 15.93 19.24 10.60
CA ILE A 32 15.16 18.74 9.46
C ILE A 32 16.09 18.02 8.49
N ILE A 33 15.71 16.80 8.12
CA ILE A 33 16.40 15.97 7.12
C ILE A 33 15.44 15.75 5.94
N ILE A 34 15.91 15.96 4.73
CA ILE A 34 15.14 15.73 3.50
C ILE A 34 15.80 14.60 2.72
N LEU A 35 15.03 13.54 2.44
CA LEU A 35 15.46 12.35 1.71
C LEU A 35 14.59 12.18 0.46
N ASP A 36 15.19 12.35 -0.70
CA ASP A 36 14.52 12.14 -1.98
C ASP A 36 14.73 10.71 -2.46
N GLU A 37 13.64 9.95 -2.59
CA GLU A 37 13.60 8.55 -3.06
C GLU A 37 14.66 7.64 -2.40
N PRO A 38 14.73 7.57 -1.05
CA PRO A 38 15.86 6.95 -0.34
C PRO A 38 15.99 5.43 -0.55
N THR A 39 15.00 4.77 -1.11
CA THR A 39 14.95 3.31 -1.29
C THR A 39 15.07 2.86 -2.75
N VAL A 40 15.05 3.78 -3.69
CA VAL A 40 15.04 3.48 -5.12
C VAL A 40 16.26 2.66 -5.56
N GLY A 41 15.97 1.49 -6.16
CA GLY A 41 16.96 0.57 -6.73
C GLY A 41 17.82 -0.16 -5.71
N LEU A 42 17.32 -0.27 -4.48
CA LEU A 42 17.85 -1.16 -3.45
C LEU A 42 17.17 -2.53 -3.52
N ASP A 43 17.86 -3.54 -3.04
CA ASP A 43 17.26 -4.86 -2.84
C ASP A 43 16.34 -4.88 -1.60
N PRO A 44 15.41 -5.86 -1.47
CA PRO A 44 14.45 -5.90 -0.37
C PRO A 44 15.08 -5.85 1.03
N LYS A 45 16.25 -6.47 1.22
CA LYS A 45 16.95 -6.45 2.50
C LYS A 45 17.48 -5.05 2.82
N GLN A 46 18.06 -4.38 1.85
CA GLN A 46 18.57 -3.02 1.98
C GLN A 46 17.43 -2.02 2.23
N ILE A 47 16.26 -2.21 1.60
CA ILE A 47 15.06 -1.40 1.85
C ILE A 47 14.67 -1.47 3.33
N ILE A 48 14.60 -2.68 3.90
CA ILE A 48 14.25 -2.86 5.33
C ILE A 48 15.26 -2.14 6.23
N GLU A 49 16.55 -2.23 5.92
CA GLU A 49 17.61 -1.60 6.70
C GLU A 49 17.55 -0.06 6.62
N ILE A 50 17.26 0.50 5.45
CA ILE A 50 17.09 1.96 5.27
C ILE A 50 15.83 2.44 5.98
N ARG A 51 14.70 1.73 5.88
CA ARG A 51 13.47 2.05 6.62
C ARG A 51 13.70 2.09 8.14
N THR A 52 14.42 1.11 8.66
CA THR A 52 14.77 1.08 10.09
C THR A 52 15.62 2.28 10.48
N LEU A 53 16.61 2.63 9.65
CA LEU A 53 17.44 3.80 9.87
C LEU A 53 16.62 5.10 9.85
N ILE A 54 15.72 5.26 8.88
CA ILE A 54 14.87 6.46 8.78
C ILE A 54 13.97 6.60 10.03
N LYS A 55 13.37 5.50 10.51
CA LYS A 55 12.58 5.52 11.75
C LYS A 55 13.40 5.97 12.96
N GLN A 56 14.63 5.48 13.09
CA GLN A 56 15.53 5.88 14.17
C GLN A 56 15.89 7.38 14.08
N LEU A 57 16.11 7.89 12.86
CA LEU A 57 16.35 9.32 12.65
C LEU A 57 15.13 10.17 13.02
N GLY A 58 13.92 9.67 12.80
CA GLY A 58 12.68 10.34 13.17
C GLY A 58 12.46 10.51 14.67
N GLU A 59 13.21 9.80 15.52
CA GLU A 59 13.14 9.97 16.97
C GLU A 59 13.75 11.31 17.42
N ASP A 60 14.79 11.78 16.72
CA ASP A 60 15.54 13.00 17.08
C ASP A 60 15.40 14.15 16.05
N HIS A 61 14.91 13.84 14.84
CA HIS A 61 14.83 14.78 13.72
C HIS A 61 13.46 14.78 13.06
N THR A 62 13.07 15.87 12.44
CA THR A 62 11.97 15.88 11.47
C THR A 62 12.48 15.34 10.13
N VAL A 63 11.98 14.19 9.68
CA VAL A 63 12.43 13.58 8.42
C VAL A 63 11.34 13.73 7.36
N LEU A 64 11.64 14.44 6.29
CA LEU A 64 10.80 14.55 5.09
C LEU A 64 11.29 13.57 4.03
N ILE A 65 10.40 12.72 3.55
CA ILE A 65 10.72 11.69 2.55
C ILE A 65 9.85 11.87 1.32
N SER A 66 10.44 11.87 0.12
CA SER A 66 9.69 11.62 -1.09
C SER A 66 9.74 10.14 -1.45
N SER A 67 8.65 9.58 -1.96
CA SER A 67 8.63 8.26 -2.60
C SER A 67 7.43 8.14 -3.53
N HIS A 68 7.56 7.32 -4.56
CA HIS A 68 6.46 6.90 -5.42
C HIS A 68 5.91 5.52 -5.01
N ILE A 69 6.48 4.89 -3.99
CA ILE A 69 6.07 3.58 -3.46
C ILE A 69 5.29 3.81 -2.17
N LEU A 70 3.96 3.80 -2.26
CA LEU A 70 3.08 4.16 -1.15
C LEU A 70 3.14 3.18 0.03
N SER A 71 3.33 1.88 -0.23
CA SER A 71 3.55 0.88 0.82
C SER A 71 4.83 1.13 1.63
N GLU A 72 5.82 1.81 1.07
CA GLU A 72 7.00 2.25 1.81
C GLU A 72 6.68 3.41 2.75
N ILE A 73 5.90 4.38 2.26
CA ILE A 73 5.45 5.53 3.04
C ILE A 73 4.62 5.08 4.23
N GLY A 74 3.61 4.23 4.02
CA GLY A 74 2.79 3.68 5.10
C GLY A 74 3.57 2.91 6.18
N ALA A 75 4.70 2.31 5.81
CA ALA A 75 5.54 1.55 6.75
C ALA A 75 6.48 2.44 7.59
N VAL A 76 6.75 3.69 7.19
CA VAL A 76 7.80 4.54 7.79
C VAL A 76 7.26 5.87 8.31
N CYS A 77 6.29 6.48 7.62
CA CYS A 77 5.83 7.83 7.91
C CYS A 77 4.62 7.84 8.86
N ASP A 78 4.59 8.81 9.77
CA ASP A 78 3.44 9.07 10.64
C ASP A 78 2.44 10.02 9.99
N HIS A 79 2.91 10.86 9.05
CA HIS A 79 2.12 11.86 8.33
C HIS A 79 2.41 11.79 6.84
N VAL A 80 1.38 11.91 6.02
CA VAL A 80 1.46 11.85 4.56
C VAL A 80 0.91 13.12 3.93
N VAL A 81 1.63 13.62 2.94
CA VAL A 81 1.23 14.75 2.10
C VAL A 81 1.13 14.25 0.66
N ILE A 82 -0.06 14.31 0.07
CA ILE A 82 -0.28 13.94 -1.33
C ILE A 82 -0.40 15.21 -2.18
N ILE A 83 0.46 15.30 -3.20
CA ILE A 83 0.48 16.41 -4.15
C ILE A 83 0.14 15.86 -5.54
N ASN A 84 -0.85 16.47 -6.21
CA ASN A 84 -1.23 16.15 -7.57
C ASN A 84 -1.25 17.42 -8.43
N LYS A 85 -0.58 17.42 -9.56
CA LYS A 85 -0.49 18.56 -10.51
C LYS A 85 -0.09 19.89 -9.83
N GLY A 86 0.76 19.84 -8.82
CA GLY A 86 1.22 21.01 -8.06
C GLY A 86 0.25 21.50 -6.96
N HIS A 87 -0.86 20.81 -6.75
CA HIS A 87 -1.82 21.14 -5.69
C HIS A 87 -1.72 20.15 -4.55
N LEU A 88 -1.85 20.66 -3.31
CA LEU A 88 -2.00 19.83 -2.12
C LEU A 88 -3.40 19.19 -2.16
N VAL A 89 -3.45 17.87 -2.19
CA VAL A 89 -4.71 17.11 -2.22
C VAL A 89 -5.08 16.60 -0.85
N VAL A 90 -4.11 16.03 -0.14
CA VAL A 90 -4.29 15.47 1.21
C VAL A 90 -3.08 15.81 2.06
N SER A 91 -3.32 16.12 3.34
CA SER A 91 -2.30 16.24 4.38
C SER A 91 -2.90 15.72 5.69
N ASP A 92 -2.56 14.49 6.08
CA ASP A 92 -3.07 13.86 7.30
C ASP A 92 -2.13 12.76 7.81
N SER A 93 -2.38 12.26 9.01
CA SER A 93 -1.68 11.10 9.54
C SER A 93 -2.06 9.83 8.77
N THR A 94 -1.14 8.88 8.69
CA THR A 94 -1.40 7.56 8.08
C THR A 94 -2.60 6.86 8.72
N GLU A 95 -2.73 6.94 10.05
CA GLU A 95 -3.88 6.38 10.77
C GLU A 95 -5.21 7.04 10.41
N ASN A 96 -5.24 8.35 10.22
CA ASN A 96 -6.46 9.07 9.87
C ASN A 96 -6.86 8.78 8.42
N LEU A 97 -5.89 8.72 7.51
CA LEU A 97 -6.14 8.31 6.13
C LEU A 97 -6.76 6.91 6.09
N GLU A 98 -6.15 5.94 6.78
CA GLU A 98 -6.75 4.62 6.88
C GLU A 98 -8.16 4.64 7.51
N LYS A 99 -8.44 5.51 8.49
CA LYS A 99 -9.77 5.64 9.12
C LYS A 99 -10.78 6.30 8.20
N LEU A 100 -10.40 7.35 7.47
CA LEU A 100 -11.28 8.05 6.53
C LEU A 100 -11.77 7.09 5.43
N PHE A 101 -10.89 6.20 4.99
CA PHE A 101 -11.21 5.19 3.97
C PHE A 101 -11.63 3.83 4.54
N LYS A 102 -11.58 3.61 5.87
CA LYS A 102 -12.16 2.43 6.54
C LYS A 102 -13.68 2.29 6.33
N GLY A 103 -14.35 3.34 5.86
CA GLY A 103 -15.75 3.29 5.45
C GLY A 103 -15.98 2.58 4.11
N GLN A 104 -14.94 2.37 3.32
CA GLN A 104 -14.99 1.59 2.08
C GLN A 104 -14.28 0.25 2.31
N ASP A 105 -14.96 -0.66 3.02
CA ASP A 105 -14.45 -2.00 3.20
C ASP A 105 -14.36 -2.72 1.86
N ILE A 106 -13.16 -3.09 1.47
CA ILE A 106 -12.93 -3.98 0.34
C ILE A 106 -12.97 -5.41 0.84
N LEU A 107 -13.85 -6.20 0.26
CA LEU A 107 -13.89 -7.64 0.44
C LEU A 107 -13.14 -8.30 -0.71
N CYS A 108 -12.04 -8.96 -0.41
CA CYS A 108 -11.32 -9.79 -1.38
C CYS A 108 -11.93 -11.18 -1.39
N LEU A 109 -12.29 -11.66 -2.57
CA LEU A 109 -12.91 -12.97 -2.77
C LEU A 109 -12.19 -13.69 -3.92
N SER A 110 -11.83 -14.96 -3.71
CA SER A 110 -11.34 -15.86 -4.77
C SER A 110 -12.24 -17.07 -4.85
N ALA A 111 -12.77 -17.36 -6.04
CA ALA A 111 -13.67 -18.47 -6.27
C ALA A 111 -13.31 -19.21 -7.57
N GLN A 112 -13.55 -20.52 -7.58
CA GLN A 112 -13.30 -21.39 -8.74
C GLN A 112 -14.59 -21.89 -9.34
N GLY A 113 -14.80 -21.64 -10.63
CA GLY A 113 -15.97 -22.08 -11.36
C GLY A 113 -16.33 -21.14 -12.51
N GLU A 114 -17.47 -21.36 -13.11
CA GLU A 114 -17.97 -20.58 -14.24
C GLU A 114 -18.21 -19.12 -13.84
N LEU A 115 -17.54 -18.19 -14.51
CA LEU A 115 -17.55 -16.75 -14.19
C LEU A 115 -18.98 -16.19 -14.08
N GLU A 116 -19.87 -16.57 -15.00
CA GLU A 116 -21.25 -16.08 -15.01
C GLU A 116 -22.02 -16.49 -13.75
N LYS A 117 -21.81 -17.71 -13.25
CA LYS A 117 -22.43 -18.19 -12.01
C LYS A 117 -21.91 -17.42 -10.79
N ILE A 118 -20.60 -17.18 -10.74
CA ILE A 118 -19.98 -16.40 -9.66
C ILE A 118 -20.55 -14.98 -9.64
N GLN A 119 -20.59 -14.31 -10.79
CA GLN A 119 -21.14 -12.95 -10.90
C GLN A 119 -22.64 -12.90 -10.55
N ASN A 120 -23.43 -13.91 -10.90
CA ASN A 120 -24.85 -13.98 -10.56
C ASN A 120 -25.04 -14.04 -9.03
N ILE A 121 -24.21 -14.83 -8.31
CA ILE A 121 -24.24 -14.87 -6.84
C ILE A 121 -23.88 -13.49 -6.26
N LEU A 122 -22.85 -12.84 -6.78
CA LEU A 122 -22.45 -11.51 -6.27
C LEU A 122 -23.55 -10.46 -6.48
N ARG A 123 -24.32 -10.53 -7.58
CA ARG A 123 -25.47 -9.64 -7.86
C ARG A 123 -26.64 -9.81 -6.88
N GLU A 124 -26.72 -10.94 -6.17
CA GLU A 124 -27.74 -11.14 -5.12
C GLU A 124 -27.50 -10.24 -3.89
N PHE A 125 -26.32 -9.62 -3.80
CA PHE A 125 -25.92 -8.74 -2.70
C PHE A 125 -25.81 -7.29 -3.19
N PRO A 126 -26.91 -6.51 -3.18
CA PRO A 126 -26.93 -5.16 -3.74
C PRO A 126 -25.98 -4.16 -3.05
N ALA A 127 -25.59 -4.45 -1.79
CA ALA A 127 -24.61 -3.66 -1.06
C ALA A 127 -23.16 -3.91 -1.51
N LEU A 128 -22.93 -4.93 -2.37
CA LEU A 128 -21.61 -5.24 -2.92
C LEU A 128 -21.51 -4.78 -4.36
N SER A 129 -20.44 -4.07 -4.69
CA SER A 129 -20.11 -3.71 -6.08
C SER A 129 -18.71 -4.22 -6.43
N ILE A 130 -18.57 -4.77 -7.64
CA ILE A 130 -17.28 -5.25 -8.13
C ILE A 130 -16.44 -4.02 -8.48
N ALA A 131 -15.33 -3.83 -7.75
CA ALA A 131 -14.37 -2.76 -8.01
C ALA A 131 -13.27 -3.23 -9.00
N ASP A 132 -12.78 -4.45 -8.84
CA ASP A 132 -11.79 -5.07 -9.73
C ASP A 132 -12.04 -6.58 -9.84
N MET A 133 -11.64 -7.17 -10.97
CA MET A 133 -11.71 -8.60 -11.24
C MET A 133 -10.49 -9.02 -12.04
N LYS A 134 -9.85 -10.10 -11.60
CA LYS A 134 -8.71 -10.71 -12.31
C LYS A 134 -8.89 -12.21 -12.41
N GLU A 135 -8.53 -12.79 -13.54
CA GLU A 135 -8.38 -14.23 -13.70
C GLU A 135 -7.04 -14.65 -13.06
N ALA A 136 -7.07 -15.72 -12.26
CA ALA A 136 -5.88 -16.28 -11.63
C ALA A 136 -5.15 -17.23 -12.59
N GLU A 137 -3.93 -17.66 -12.22
CA GLU A 137 -3.17 -18.64 -13.00
C GLU A 137 -3.84 -20.02 -13.02
N GLU A 138 -4.62 -20.36 -11.99
CA GLU A 138 -5.41 -21.58 -11.94
C GLU A 138 -6.65 -21.44 -12.82
N ALA A 139 -6.92 -22.48 -13.62
CA ALA A 139 -8.04 -22.49 -14.54
C ALA A 139 -9.39 -22.24 -13.82
N GLU A 140 -10.25 -21.45 -14.46
CA GLU A 140 -11.58 -21.07 -13.95
C GLU A 140 -11.56 -20.43 -12.56
N THR A 141 -10.43 -19.85 -12.15
CA THR A 141 -10.29 -19.18 -10.85
C THR A 141 -10.28 -17.67 -11.04
N TYR A 142 -11.18 -16.98 -10.33
CA TYR A 142 -11.34 -15.54 -10.42
C TYR A 142 -11.19 -14.89 -9.06
N ARG A 143 -10.42 -13.78 -9.03
CA ARG A 143 -10.27 -12.93 -7.86
C ARG A 143 -11.06 -11.66 -8.05
N PHE A 144 -11.86 -11.32 -7.05
CA PHE A 144 -12.69 -10.12 -7.03
C PHE A 144 -12.29 -9.22 -5.87
N GLN A 145 -12.28 -7.92 -6.12
CA GLN A 145 -12.31 -6.90 -5.09
C GLN A 145 -13.71 -6.29 -5.09
N LEU A 146 -14.42 -6.40 -3.98
CA LEU A 146 -15.79 -5.95 -3.82
C LEU A 146 -15.83 -4.78 -2.84
N LYS A 147 -16.37 -3.63 -3.27
CA LYS A 147 -16.67 -2.50 -2.37
C LYS A 147 -17.96 -2.82 -1.60
N VAL A 148 -17.93 -2.62 -0.28
CA VAL A 148 -19.07 -2.80 0.63
C VAL A 148 -19.65 -1.43 0.96
N GLN A 149 -20.91 -1.16 0.61
CA GLN A 149 -21.53 0.17 0.73
C GLN A 149 -22.07 0.48 2.12
N ASP A 150 -22.42 -0.54 2.91
CA ASP A 150 -23.13 -0.41 4.19
C ASP A 150 -22.31 -0.81 5.43
N GLN A 151 -21.00 -1.02 5.27
CA GLN A 151 -20.06 -1.44 6.33
C GLN A 151 -20.39 -2.81 6.99
N ALA A 152 -21.34 -3.57 6.47
CA ALA A 152 -21.70 -4.88 7.01
C ALA A 152 -20.67 -5.97 6.60
N ASP A 153 -20.55 -7.00 7.41
CA ASP A 153 -19.68 -8.14 7.12
C ASP A 153 -20.43 -9.23 6.35
N TYR A 154 -20.22 -9.29 5.05
CA TYR A 154 -20.87 -10.26 4.16
C TYR A 154 -20.14 -11.59 4.03
N ARG A 155 -18.96 -11.77 4.66
CA ARG A 155 -18.14 -12.98 4.49
C ARG A 155 -18.90 -14.27 4.80
N LYS A 156 -19.67 -14.29 5.91
CA LYS A 156 -20.44 -15.46 6.31
C LYS A 156 -21.57 -15.77 5.33
N GLN A 157 -22.28 -14.75 4.85
CA GLN A 157 -23.40 -14.90 3.93
C GLN A 157 -22.90 -15.39 2.56
N LEU A 158 -21.83 -14.79 2.05
CA LEU A 158 -21.21 -15.22 0.81
C LEU A 158 -20.70 -16.65 0.90
N PHE A 159 -20.02 -17.01 2.00
CA PHE A 159 -19.54 -18.38 2.19
C PHE A 159 -20.67 -19.42 2.04
N PHE A 160 -21.78 -19.22 2.72
CA PHE A 160 -22.91 -20.16 2.64
C PHE A 160 -23.54 -20.15 1.25
N ARG A 161 -23.70 -19.00 0.63
CA ARG A 161 -24.33 -18.91 -0.69
C ARG A 161 -23.50 -19.58 -1.78
N PHE A 162 -22.16 -19.41 -1.74
CA PHE A 162 -21.25 -20.12 -2.64
C PHE A 162 -21.25 -21.64 -2.40
N ALA A 163 -21.28 -22.06 -1.14
CA ALA A 163 -21.38 -23.48 -0.77
C ALA A 163 -22.70 -24.12 -1.27
N GLU A 164 -23.84 -23.44 -1.14
CA GLU A 164 -25.14 -23.88 -1.66
C GLU A 164 -25.13 -24.02 -3.20
N ALA A 165 -24.42 -23.13 -3.88
CA ALA A 165 -24.26 -23.17 -5.34
C ALA A 165 -23.25 -24.22 -5.80
N GLY A 166 -22.53 -24.90 -4.89
CA GLY A 166 -21.48 -25.86 -5.20
C GLY A 166 -20.24 -25.21 -5.85
N ILE A 167 -20.02 -23.92 -5.61
CA ILE A 167 -18.88 -23.18 -6.15
C ILE A 167 -17.82 -23.06 -5.03
N PRO A 168 -16.61 -23.61 -5.23
CA PRO A 168 -15.53 -23.50 -4.29
C PRO A 168 -15.12 -22.03 -4.04
N LEU A 169 -15.22 -21.59 -2.79
CA LEU A 169 -14.69 -20.33 -2.32
C LEU A 169 -13.30 -20.57 -1.74
N LEU A 170 -12.26 -20.14 -2.46
CA LEU A 170 -10.86 -20.40 -2.10
C LEU A 170 -10.33 -19.43 -1.08
N GLU A 171 -10.77 -18.17 -1.16
CA GLU A 171 -10.40 -17.12 -0.24
C GLU A 171 -11.57 -16.16 -0.04
N ILE A 172 -11.76 -15.71 1.19
CA ILE A 172 -12.60 -14.56 1.51
C ILE A 172 -11.98 -13.80 2.69
N SER A 173 -11.54 -12.58 2.41
CA SER A 173 -10.88 -11.74 3.40
C SER A 173 -11.39 -10.31 3.32
N ARG A 174 -11.35 -9.58 4.43
CA ARG A 174 -11.63 -8.15 4.47
C ARG A 174 -10.29 -7.43 4.40
N ALA A 175 -10.08 -6.66 3.37
CA ALA A 175 -8.92 -5.79 3.24
C ALA A 175 -9.35 -4.35 3.53
N GLY A 176 -8.59 -3.65 4.37
CA GLY A 176 -8.65 -2.18 4.39
C GLY A 176 -8.09 -1.65 3.07
N MET A 177 -8.55 -0.48 2.64
CA MET A 177 -7.92 0.20 1.51
C MET A 177 -6.45 0.44 1.82
N SER A 178 -5.59 0.09 0.89
CA SER A 178 -4.17 0.44 0.96
C SER A 178 -3.97 1.93 0.66
N LEU A 179 -2.82 2.49 1.02
CA LEU A 179 -2.50 3.87 0.62
C LEU A 179 -2.50 4.03 -0.91
N GLU A 180 -2.20 2.95 -1.65
CA GLU A 180 -2.29 2.90 -3.11
C GLU A 180 -3.73 3.08 -3.60
N ASP A 181 -4.68 2.38 -3.01
CA ASP A 181 -6.10 2.47 -3.35
C ASP A 181 -6.63 3.89 -3.04
N ILE A 182 -6.26 4.42 -1.87
CA ILE A 182 -6.57 5.79 -1.43
C ILE A 182 -6.02 6.81 -2.43
N PHE A 183 -4.76 6.66 -2.84
CA PHE A 183 -4.12 7.55 -3.80
C PHE A 183 -4.83 7.53 -5.16
N LEU A 184 -5.18 6.36 -5.67
CA LEU A 184 -5.89 6.21 -6.93
C LEU A 184 -7.26 6.89 -6.88
N GLU A 185 -8.04 6.66 -5.82
CA GLU A 185 -9.37 7.26 -5.67
C GLU A 185 -9.30 8.81 -5.62
N ILE A 186 -8.41 9.35 -4.79
CA ILE A 186 -8.21 10.81 -4.67
C ILE A 186 -7.73 11.43 -5.99
N THR A 187 -6.88 10.73 -6.75
CA THR A 187 -6.34 11.26 -8.02
C THR A 187 -7.30 11.08 -9.19
N GLU A 188 -8.21 10.11 -9.15
CA GLU A 188 -9.27 9.90 -10.15
C GLU A 188 -10.45 10.87 -9.95
N GLU A 189 -10.90 11.11 -8.71
CA GLU A 189 -11.93 12.11 -8.40
C GLU A 189 -11.50 13.54 -8.78
N GLY A 190 -10.21 13.85 -8.77
CA GLY A 190 -9.67 15.12 -9.27
C GLY A 190 -9.70 15.29 -10.80
N ARG A 191 -10.35 14.39 -11.54
CA ARG A 191 -10.59 14.46 -13.00
C ARG A 191 -11.97 14.98 -13.40
N ALA A 192 -12.85 15.28 -12.44
CA ALA A 192 -14.18 15.85 -12.68
C ALA A 192 -14.17 17.38 -12.67
#